data_cf62ddadf90bc1f13d8b59038611f1eb
#
_entry.id   cf62ddadf90bc1f13d8b59038611f1eb
#
_cell.length_a   1.000
_cell.length_b   1.000
_cell.length_c   1.000
_cell.angle_alpha   90.00
_cell.angle_beta   90.00
_cell.angle_gamma   90.00
#
_symmetry.space_group_name_H-M   'P 1'
#
loop_
_entity.id
_entity.type
_entity.pdbx_description
1 polymer ?
#
loop_
_entity_poly.entity_id
_entity_poly.type
_entity_poly.pdbx_seq_one_letter_code
_entity_poly.pdbx_strand_id
1 'polypeptide(L)'
;MLKLGDIATARLLFRRAVLAGSAEAALDLGMTYDPLFLRQLGANGVDADMNSAHKWYQRAHELGSSEASRRIERLASTPRP
;
A
#
# COMPACT_ATOMS: atom_id res chain seq x y z
N MET A 1 -5.64 -15.20 3.63
CA MET A 1 -4.86 -14.47 4.64
C MET A 1 -3.41 -14.36 4.20
N LEU A 2 -2.84 -13.17 4.20
CA LEU A 2 -1.46 -12.96 3.80
C LEU A 2 -0.51 -13.32 4.95
N LYS A 3 0.41 -14.20 4.67
CA LYS A 3 1.51 -14.51 5.58
C LYS A 3 2.66 -13.55 5.32
N LEU A 4 3.56 -13.41 6.28
CA LEU A 4 4.69 -12.48 6.18
C LEU A 4 5.52 -12.71 4.91
N GLY A 5 5.84 -13.95 4.59
CA GLY A 5 6.60 -14.27 3.37
C GLY A 5 5.82 -13.97 2.11
N ASP A 6 4.50 -14.17 2.14
CA ASP A 6 3.64 -13.89 0.99
C ASP A 6 3.57 -12.38 0.72
N ILE A 7 3.64 -11.55 1.75
CA ILE A 7 3.63 -10.09 1.58
C ILE A 7 4.89 -9.62 0.86
N ALA A 8 6.04 -10.17 1.21
CA ALA A 8 7.29 -9.83 0.53
C ALA A 8 7.23 -10.19 -0.96
N THR A 9 6.72 -11.37 -1.27
CA THR A 9 6.55 -11.83 -2.65
C THR A 9 5.52 -10.96 -3.38
N ALA A 10 4.41 -10.65 -2.71
CA ALA A 10 3.38 -9.79 -3.29
C ALA A 10 3.93 -8.41 -3.64
N ARG A 11 4.73 -7.82 -2.76
CA ARG A 11 5.36 -6.52 -3.02
C ARG A 11 6.22 -6.55 -4.28
N LEU A 12 6.98 -7.63 -4.47
CA LEU A 12 7.82 -7.78 -5.66
C LEU A 12 6.98 -7.84 -6.92
N LEU A 13 5.91 -8.64 -6.91
CA LEU A 13 5.02 -8.78 -8.05
C LEU A 13 4.27 -7.48 -8.35
N PHE A 14 3.82 -6.79 -7.32
CA PHE A 14 3.13 -5.50 -7.50
C PHE A 14 4.07 -4.46 -8.11
N ARG A 15 5.34 -4.43 -7.70
CA ARG A 15 6.31 -3.50 -8.29
C ARG A 15 6.48 -3.74 -9.79
N ARG A 16 6.52 -5.00 -10.20
CA ARG A 16 6.62 -5.34 -11.62
C ARG A 16 5.39 -4.84 -12.38
N ALA A 17 4.21 -5.04 -11.81
CA ALA A 17 2.96 -4.60 -12.43
C ALA A 17 2.88 -3.08 -12.52
N VAL A 18 3.40 -2.36 -11.52
CA VAL A 18 3.46 -0.89 -11.54
C VAL A 18 4.34 -0.41 -12.71
N LEU A 19 5.46 -1.09 -12.94
CA LEU A 19 6.34 -0.75 -14.06
C LEU A 19 5.62 -0.92 -15.40
N ALA A 20 4.64 -1.82 -15.45
CA ALA A 20 3.80 -2.01 -16.64
C ALA A 20 2.59 -1.06 -16.67
N GLY A 21 2.47 -0.15 -15.72
CA GLY A 21 1.45 0.89 -15.70
C GLY A 21 0.19 0.56 -14.92
N SER A 22 0.19 -0.46 -14.06
CA SER A 22 -1.00 -0.86 -13.32
C SER A 22 -1.26 0.05 -12.12
N ALA A 23 -2.33 0.84 -12.19
CA ALA A 23 -2.78 1.66 -11.05
C ALA A 23 -3.22 0.78 -9.88
N GLU A 24 -3.88 -0.33 -10.17
CA GLU A 24 -4.34 -1.24 -9.12
C GLU A 24 -3.17 -1.85 -8.37
N ALA A 25 -2.11 -2.25 -9.06
CA ALA A 25 -0.92 -2.80 -8.42
C ALA A 25 -0.24 -1.76 -7.52
N ALA A 26 -0.20 -0.50 -7.95
CA ALA A 26 0.38 0.56 -7.13
C ALA A 26 -0.46 0.78 -5.86
N LEU A 27 -1.79 0.72 -5.99
CA LEU A 27 -2.68 0.83 -4.85
C LEU A 27 -2.43 -0.33 -3.87
N ASP A 28 -2.39 -1.56 -4.39
CA ASP A 28 -2.16 -2.75 -3.57
C ASP A 28 -0.79 -2.70 -2.89
N LEU A 29 0.22 -2.22 -3.59
CA LEU A 29 1.56 -2.07 -3.02
C LEU A 29 1.55 -1.07 -1.86
N GLY A 30 0.84 0.05 -2.01
CA GLY A 30 0.67 1.01 -0.93
C GLY A 30 -0.02 0.38 0.28
N MET A 31 -1.03 -0.46 0.04
CA MET A 31 -1.75 -1.14 1.11
C MET A 31 -0.82 -2.06 1.92
N THR A 32 0.14 -2.70 1.26
CA THR A 32 1.07 -3.60 1.96
C THR A 32 2.01 -2.88 2.92
N TYR A 33 2.14 -1.55 2.79
CA TYR A 33 2.92 -0.71 3.71
C TYR A 33 2.06 0.07 4.67
N ASP A 34 0.75 0.16 4.41
CA ASP A 34 -0.19 1.00 5.15
C ASP A 34 -0.47 0.41 6.53
N PRO A 35 -0.09 1.11 7.62
CA PRO A 35 -0.32 0.59 8.97
C PRO A 35 -1.80 0.39 9.29
N LEU A 36 -2.70 1.20 8.71
CA LEU A 36 -4.14 1.04 8.93
C LEU A 36 -4.65 -0.25 8.30
N PHE A 37 -4.23 -0.51 7.06
CA PHE A 37 -4.64 -1.73 6.36
C PHE A 37 -4.06 -2.98 7.03
N LEU A 38 -2.78 -2.94 7.39
CA LEU A 38 -2.12 -4.07 8.02
C LEU A 38 -2.74 -4.40 9.38
N ARG A 39 -3.16 -3.37 10.12
CA ARG A 39 -3.86 -3.56 11.39
C ARG A 39 -5.20 -4.27 11.17
N GLN A 40 -5.96 -3.86 10.13
CA GLN A 40 -7.24 -4.48 9.81
C GLN A 40 -7.09 -5.94 9.42
N LEU A 41 -5.99 -6.28 8.75
CA LEU A 41 -5.69 -7.67 8.39
C LEU A 41 -5.20 -8.50 9.57
N GLY A 42 -4.80 -7.87 10.66
CA GLY A 42 -4.14 -8.58 11.74
C GLY A 42 -2.75 -9.09 11.34
N ALA A 43 -2.10 -8.40 10.42
CA ALA A 43 -0.79 -8.82 9.89
C ALA A 43 0.33 -8.37 10.83
N ASN A 44 0.61 -9.18 11.83
CA ASN A 44 1.68 -8.90 12.78
C ASN A 44 3.04 -9.23 12.17
N GLY A 45 4.05 -8.43 12.51
CA GLY A 45 5.42 -8.67 12.06
C GLY A 45 5.73 -8.18 10.64
N VAL A 46 4.77 -7.52 9.98
CA VAL A 46 5.00 -6.89 8.69
C VAL A 46 5.41 -5.45 8.94
N ASP A 47 6.49 -5.01 8.32
CA ASP A 47 6.97 -3.65 8.46
C ASP A 47 6.03 -2.69 7.74
N ALA A 48 5.30 -1.90 8.52
CA ALA A 48 4.50 -0.80 8.00
C ALA A 48 5.41 0.42 7.80
N ASP A 49 5.11 1.22 6.77
CA ASP A 49 5.88 2.43 6.50
C ASP A 49 4.94 3.44 5.85
N MET A 50 4.54 4.45 6.62
CA MET A 50 3.61 5.47 6.13
C MET A 50 4.16 6.22 4.91
N ASN A 51 5.47 6.48 4.88
CA ASN A 51 6.07 7.17 3.75
C ASN A 51 6.01 6.33 2.47
N SER A 52 6.30 5.04 2.59
CA SER A 52 6.20 4.12 1.45
C SER A 52 4.74 3.96 1.00
N ALA A 53 3.82 3.83 1.95
CA ALA A 53 2.39 3.73 1.62
C ALA A 53 1.94 4.97 0.86
N HIS A 54 2.29 6.16 1.34
CA HIS A 54 1.93 7.43 0.68
C HIS A 54 2.50 7.49 -0.73
N LYS A 55 3.77 7.12 -0.88
CA LYS A 55 4.44 7.12 -2.17
C LYS A 55 3.72 6.25 -3.20
N TRP A 56 3.37 5.03 -2.81
CA TRP A 56 2.71 4.11 -3.73
C TRP A 56 1.27 4.50 -4.00
N TYR A 57 0.55 5.04 -2.99
CA TYR A 57 -0.79 5.57 -3.21
C TYR A 57 -0.76 6.76 -4.18
N GLN A 58 0.24 7.62 -4.04
CA GLN A 58 0.38 8.75 -4.95
C GLN A 58 0.65 8.25 -6.37
N ARG A 59 1.50 7.24 -6.52
CA ARG A 59 1.75 6.64 -7.82
C ARG A 59 0.47 6.02 -8.39
N ALA A 60 -0.32 5.35 -7.56
CA ALA A 60 -1.60 4.80 -7.98
C ALA A 60 -2.53 5.89 -8.49
N HIS A 61 -2.58 7.02 -7.78
CA HIS A 61 -3.39 8.16 -8.20
C HIS A 61 -2.94 8.68 -9.56
N GLU A 62 -1.64 8.82 -9.76
CA GLU A 62 -1.09 9.26 -11.04
C GLU A 62 -1.45 8.32 -12.18
N LEU A 63 -1.56 7.03 -11.89
CA LEU A 63 -1.92 6.02 -12.87
C LEU A 63 -3.43 5.85 -13.05
N GLY A 64 -4.24 6.60 -12.29
CA GLY A 64 -5.68 6.65 -12.48
C GLY A 64 -6.54 6.05 -11.38
N SER A 65 -5.96 5.64 -10.24
CA SER A 65 -6.74 5.07 -9.14
C SER A 65 -7.47 6.16 -8.35
N SER A 66 -8.80 6.14 -8.39
CA SER A 66 -9.61 7.08 -7.61
C SER A 66 -9.60 6.74 -6.12
N GLU A 67 -9.42 5.47 -5.76
CA GLU A 67 -9.39 5.05 -4.36
C GLU A 67 -8.12 5.54 -3.66
N ALA A 68 -7.03 5.72 -4.40
CA ALA A 68 -5.75 6.15 -3.84
C ALA A 68 -5.87 7.48 -3.09
N SER A 69 -6.65 8.42 -3.61
CA SER A 69 -6.86 9.71 -2.97
C SER A 69 -7.45 9.55 -1.57
N ARG A 70 -8.43 8.67 -1.43
CA ARG A 70 -9.08 8.42 -0.15
C ARG A 70 -8.12 7.81 0.85
N ARG A 71 -7.24 6.92 0.38
CA ARG A 71 -6.26 6.29 1.26
C ARG A 71 -5.19 7.26 1.70
N ILE A 72 -4.79 8.18 0.82
CA ILE A 72 -3.85 9.24 1.16
C ILE A 72 -4.44 10.14 2.25
N GLU A 73 -5.70 10.55 2.10
CA GLU A 73 -6.38 11.37 3.09
C GLU A 73 -6.48 10.66 4.43
N ARG A 74 -6.76 9.36 4.41
CA ARG A 74 -6.86 8.56 5.63
C ARG A 74 -5.52 8.50 6.36
N LEU A 75 -4.43 8.32 5.63
CA LEU A 75 -3.09 8.36 6.23
C LEU A 75 -2.77 9.71 6.86
N ALA A 76 -3.12 10.78 6.16
CA ALA A 76 -2.87 12.15 6.64
C ALA A 76 -3.66 12.46 7.90
N SER A 77 -4.83 11.81 8.08
CA SER A 77 -5.70 12.02 9.23
C SER A 77 -5.33 11.15 10.43
N THR A 78 -4.41 10.18 10.24
CA THR A 78 -4.04 9.26 11.32
C THR A 78 -3.14 9.98 12.32
N PRO A 79 -3.50 9.97 13.62
CA PRO A 79 -2.64 10.57 14.64
C PRO A 79 -1.29 9.86 14.68
N ARG A 80 -0.22 10.63 14.76
CA ARG A 80 1.13 10.07 14.89
C ARG A 80 1.40 9.81 16.37
N PRO A 81 2.05 8.67 16.69
CA PRO A 81 2.46 8.41 18.06
C PRO A 81 3.48 9.40 18.56
#